data_ab5605b899ef20f117c4b7b6e02ce4b0
#
_entry.id   ab5605b899ef20f117c4b7b6e02ce4b0
#
_cell.length_a   1.000
_cell.length_b   1.000
_cell.length_c   1.000
_cell.angle_alpha   90.00
_cell.angle_beta   90.00
_cell.angle_gamma   90.00
#
_symmetry.space_group_name_H-M   'P 1'
#
loop_
_entity.id
_entity.type
_entity.pdbx_description
1 polymer ?
#
loop_
_entity_poly.entity_id
_entity_poly.type
_entity_poly.pdbx_seq_one_letter_code
_entity_poly.pdbx_strand_id
1 'polypeptide(L)'
;MGRELTAPNERLIAAAKLAAAIFFEDEKIGSLRAIDVGCDHGKLAIYLVQSGICSHVLASDIGEGPLEKAREAVARRHFKSEPLANYITVRQNNGLCGFDDVPAERIFILGMGGELIASILERAAFLHDPNRKTVCILQAMTSETDLRRYLATHGFAVLREVLVKDKGRIYSLIACRYDGKERKMSEAELCVGIYHVSHPDKELFLPYIDRKIRILSKKIAQMTQAGLLCEADKDMLCELQNLRETAIRNMQKTKL
;
A
#
# COMPACT_ATOMS: atom_id res chain seq x y z
N MET A 1 33.75 1.24 9.90
CA MET A 1 32.95 2.33 9.28
C MET A 1 31.61 1.72 8.86
N GLY A 2 30.58 1.81 9.71
CA GLY A 2 29.25 1.30 9.41
C GLY A 2 28.60 2.21 8.36
N ARG A 3 28.10 1.62 7.27
CA ARG A 3 27.24 2.34 6.32
C ARG A 3 26.03 2.87 7.10
N GLU A 4 25.89 4.19 7.19
CA GLU A 4 24.62 4.78 7.61
C GLU A 4 23.49 4.18 6.79
N LEU A 5 22.45 3.67 7.46
CA LEU A 5 21.24 3.30 6.76
C LEU A 5 20.75 4.55 6.04
N THR A 6 20.77 4.50 4.71
CA THR A 6 20.18 5.55 3.88
C THR A 6 18.75 5.82 4.35
N ALA A 7 18.35 7.09 4.35
CA ALA A 7 16.98 7.52 4.65
C ALA A 7 15.95 6.62 3.95
N PRO A 8 14.75 6.44 4.52
CA PRO A 8 13.70 5.70 3.86
C PRO A 8 13.41 6.32 2.48
N ASN A 9 13.10 5.47 1.50
CA ASN A 9 12.75 5.94 0.17
C ASN A 9 11.37 6.62 0.17
N GLU A 10 11.03 7.31 -0.92
CA GLU A 10 9.78 8.07 -1.05
C GLU A 10 8.53 7.21 -0.83
N ARG A 11 8.55 5.93 -1.22
CA ARG A 11 7.43 5.01 -1.00
C ARG A 11 7.18 4.75 0.48
N LEU A 12 8.23 4.53 1.27
CA LEU A 12 8.10 4.29 2.72
C LEU A 12 7.65 5.56 3.44
N ILE A 13 8.16 6.72 3.05
CA ILE A 13 7.72 8.02 3.58
C ILE A 13 6.24 8.26 3.25
N ALA A 14 5.82 8.01 1.99
CA ALA A 14 4.43 8.17 1.58
C ALA A 14 3.50 7.19 2.32
N ALA A 15 3.93 5.94 2.53
CA ALA A 15 3.17 4.96 3.31
C ALA A 15 2.95 5.40 4.77
N ALA A 16 4.00 5.91 5.40
CA ALA A 16 3.92 6.44 6.77
C ALA A 16 3.00 7.67 6.85
N LYS A 17 3.11 8.60 5.89
CA LYS A 17 2.21 9.77 5.80
C LYS A 17 0.75 9.35 5.54
N LEU A 18 0.52 8.35 4.69
CA LEU A 18 -0.82 7.82 4.42
C LEU A 18 -1.43 7.22 5.70
N ALA A 19 -0.66 6.44 6.44
CA ALA A 19 -1.09 5.87 7.72
C ALA A 19 -1.41 6.95 8.76
N ALA A 20 -0.61 8.02 8.80
CA ALA A 20 -0.80 9.16 9.69
C ALA A 20 -1.93 10.11 9.27
N ALA A 21 -2.48 9.98 8.08
CA ALA A 21 -3.59 10.80 7.58
C ALA A 21 -4.98 10.18 7.81
N ILE A 22 -5.04 8.97 8.38
CA ILE A 22 -6.28 8.24 8.63
C ILE A 22 -6.37 8.00 10.14
N PHE A 23 -7.35 8.63 10.78
CA PHE A 23 -7.61 8.48 12.21
C PHE A 23 -9.07 8.14 12.47
N PHE A 24 -9.29 7.33 13.49
CA PHE A 24 -10.59 7.14 14.12
C PHE A 24 -10.66 7.96 15.41
N GLU A 25 -11.87 8.23 15.90
CA GLU A 25 -12.13 9.16 17.02
C GLU A 25 -11.27 8.92 18.28
N ASP A 26 -10.89 7.65 18.52
CA ASP A 26 -10.12 7.24 19.70
C ASP A 26 -8.60 7.21 19.47
N GLU A 27 -8.13 7.50 18.27
CA GLU A 27 -6.72 7.40 17.89
C GLU A 27 -6.01 8.75 18.03
N LYS A 28 -4.75 8.71 18.46
CA LYS A 28 -3.87 9.88 18.53
C LYS A 28 -2.57 9.59 17.80
N ILE A 29 -2.04 10.59 17.11
CA ILE A 29 -0.68 10.54 16.58
C ILE A 29 0.30 10.23 17.73
N GLY A 30 1.23 9.32 17.51
CA GLY A 30 2.21 8.91 18.50
C GLY A 30 1.75 7.84 19.48
N SER A 31 0.48 7.40 19.44
CA SER A 31 -0.01 6.24 20.20
C SER A 31 -0.26 5.00 19.35
N LEU A 32 -0.19 5.11 18.03
CA LEU A 32 -0.45 4.00 17.11
C LEU A 32 0.60 2.88 17.28
N ARG A 33 0.13 1.65 17.25
CA ARG A 33 0.98 0.46 17.16
C ARG A 33 0.89 -0.09 15.75
N ALA A 34 2.01 -0.54 15.22
CA ALA A 34 2.05 -1.03 13.84
C ALA A 34 2.72 -2.40 13.72
N ILE A 35 2.33 -3.13 12.68
CA ILE A 35 3.05 -4.29 12.18
C ILE A 35 3.60 -3.93 10.79
N ASP A 36 4.90 -4.15 10.58
CA ASP A 36 5.61 -3.98 9.31
C ASP A 36 5.98 -5.37 8.78
N VAL A 37 5.22 -5.86 7.79
CA VAL A 37 5.38 -7.20 7.20
C VAL A 37 6.30 -7.14 6.00
N GLY A 38 7.38 -7.94 6.01
CA GLY A 38 8.45 -7.87 5.02
C GLY A 38 9.30 -6.63 5.26
N CYS A 39 9.73 -6.43 6.51
CA CYS A 39 10.38 -5.19 6.98
C CYS A 39 11.76 -4.94 6.37
N ASP A 40 12.33 -5.93 5.65
CA ASP A 40 13.67 -5.88 5.05
C ASP A 40 14.72 -5.46 6.11
N HIS A 41 15.26 -4.26 6.01
CA HIS A 41 16.24 -3.70 6.95
C HIS A 41 15.61 -2.85 8.07
N GLY A 42 14.31 -2.92 8.31
CA GLY A 42 13.60 -2.18 9.35
C GLY A 42 13.49 -0.67 9.13
N LYS A 43 13.72 -0.20 7.90
CA LYS A 43 13.73 1.24 7.58
C LYS A 43 12.40 1.91 7.86
N LEU A 44 11.29 1.26 7.52
CA LEU A 44 9.95 1.80 7.78
C LEU A 44 9.66 1.83 9.27
N ALA A 45 9.92 0.73 9.98
CA ALA A 45 9.70 0.64 11.43
C ALA A 45 10.46 1.74 12.18
N ILE A 46 11.75 1.95 11.84
CA ILE A 46 12.58 3.01 12.41
C ILE A 46 11.97 4.39 12.11
N TYR A 47 11.56 4.63 10.88
CA TYR A 47 10.97 5.92 10.47
C TYR A 47 9.66 6.20 11.20
N LEU A 48 8.76 5.22 11.33
CA LEU A 48 7.47 5.35 12.01
C LEU A 48 7.64 5.76 13.48
N VAL A 49 8.61 5.19 14.18
CA VAL A 49 8.88 5.56 15.59
C VAL A 49 9.59 6.90 15.67
N GLN A 50 10.65 7.13 14.90
CA GLN A 50 11.43 8.38 14.98
C GLN A 50 10.64 9.61 14.53
N SER A 51 9.69 9.46 13.61
CA SER A 51 8.77 10.53 13.21
C SER A 51 7.60 10.74 14.19
N GLY A 52 7.51 9.93 15.25
CA GLY A 52 6.46 10.03 16.25
C GLY A 52 5.07 9.60 15.74
N ILE A 53 4.99 8.86 14.65
CA ILE A 53 3.71 8.34 14.13
C ILE A 53 3.25 7.16 14.96
N CYS A 54 4.16 6.23 15.26
CA CYS A 54 3.87 5.03 16.06
C CYS A 54 4.61 5.05 17.39
N SER A 55 3.94 4.55 18.43
CA SER A 55 4.55 4.29 19.74
C SER A 55 5.37 2.99 19.74
N HIS A 56 4.87 1.98 19.02
CA HIS A 56 5.51 0.68 18.91
C HIS A 56 5.34 0.10 17.50
N VAL A 57 6.37 -0.58 17.00
CA VAL A 57 6.32 -1.30 15.72
C VAL A 57 6.86 -2.72 15.90
N LEU A 58 6.07 -3.71 15.47
CA LEU A 58 6.53 -5.06 15.28
C LEU A 58 6.97 -5.22 13.82
N ALA A 59 8.28 -5.29 13.61
CA ALA A 59 8.88 -5.48 12.31
C ALA A 59 9.12 -6.98 12.06
N SER A 60 8.56 -7.53 10.99
CA SER A 60 8.66 -8.96 10.69
C SER A 60 9.12 -9.22 9.26
N ASP A 61 9.85 -10.32 9.09
CA ASP A 61 10.26 -10.84 7.79
C ASP A 61 10.35 -12.37 7.87
N ILE A 62 10.27 -13.04 6.73
CA ILE A 62 10.46 -14.50 6.65
C ILE A 62 11.95 -14.86 6.64
N GLY A 63 12.80 -13.96 6.14
CA GLY A 63 14.24 -14.14 5.97
C GLY A 63 15.04 -13.69 7.20
N GLU A 64 15.87 -14.54 7.75
CA GLU A 64 16.73 -14.19 8.90
C GLU A 64 17.76 -13.11 8.55
N GLY A 65 18.36 -13.13 7.35
CA GLY A 65 19.34 -12.14 6.93
C GLY A 65 18.82 -10.69 6.93
N PRO A 66 17.65 -10.38 6.38
CA PRO A 66 16.99 -9.08 6.56
C PRO A 66 16.76 -8.72 8.02
N LEU A 67 16.31 -9.69 8.85
CA LEU A 67 16.04 -9.45 10.27
C LEU A 67 17.28 -9.13 11.08
N GLU A 68 18.42 -9.79 10.82
CA GLU A 68 19.70 -9.45 11.46
C GLU A 68 20.08 -7.99 11.20
N LYS A 69 19.97 -7.55 9.94
CA LYS A 69 20.25 -6.15 9.58
C LYS A 69 19.26 -5.18 10.25
N ALA A 70 17.99 -5.56 10.36
CA ALA A 70 16.99 -4.77 11.06
C ALA A 70 17.32 -4.66 12.56
N ARG A 71 17.68 -5.77 13.24
CA ARG A 71 18.10 -5.77 14.65
C ARG A 71 19.33 -4.89 14.88
N GLU A 72 20.35 -5.01 14.03
CA GLU A 72 21.53 -4.15 14.10
C GLU A 72 21.18 -2.67 13.90
N ALA A 73 20.29 -2.38 12.96
CA ALA A 73 19.87 -1.03 12.68
C ALA A 73 19.10 -0.40 13.85
N VAL A 74 18.26 -1.17 14.51
CA VAL A 74 17.50 -0.76 15.69
C VAL A 74 18.44 -0.57 16.90
N ALA A 75 19.34 -1.54 17.16
CA ALA A 75 20.25 -1.50 18.32
C ALA A 75 21.20 -0.29 18.33
N ARG A 76 21.56 0.24 17.16
CA ARG A 76 22.45 1.41 17.03
C ARG A 76 21.77 2.76 17.16
N ARG A 77 20.46 2.82 17.44
CA ARG A 77 19.66 4.05 17.38
C ARG A 77 18.91 4.32 18.69
N HIS A 78 18.60 5.58 18.87
CA HIS A 78 17.83 6.08 20.00
C HIS A 78 16.64 6.92 19.52
N PHE A 79 15.63 6.99 20.36
CA PHE A 79 14.49 7.89 20.23
C PHE A 79 14.16 8.46 21.62
N LYS A 80 14.06 9.78 21.75
CA LYS A 80 13.83 10.48 23.03
C LYS A 80 14.80 10.03 24.15
N SER A 81 16.09 9.86 23.80
CA SER A 81 17.16 9.40 24.68
C SER A 81 17.10 7.93 25.12
N GLU A 82 16.10 7.16 24.69
CA GLU A 82 15.94 5.75 24.97
C GLU A 82 16.41 4.88 23.80
N PRO A 83 16.91 3.65 24.04
CA PRO A 83 17.21 2.71 22.97
C PRO A 83 16.00 2.47 22.08
N LEU A 84 16.18 2.50 20.76
CA LEU A 84 15.07 2.29 19.82
C LEU A 84 14.46 0.87 19.94
N ALA A 85 15.23 -0.07 20.47
CA ALA A 85 14.76 -1.43 20.79
C ALA A 85 13.61 -1.47 21.81
N ASN A 86 13.38 -0.40 22.59
CA ASN A 86 12.22 -0.28 23.48
C ASN A 86 10.92 -0.03 22.72
N TYR A 87 11.00 0.38 21.45
CA TYR A 87 9.88 0.77 20.61
C TYR A 87 9.69 -0.11 19.38
N ILE A 88 10.70 -0.93 19.03
CA ILE A 88 10.67 -1.80 17.86
C ILE A 88 11.04 -3.22 18.24
N THR A 89 10.11 -4.14 18.03
CA THR A 89 10.33 -5.59 18.15
C THR A 89 10.62 -6.15 16.76
N VAL A 90 11.70 -6.91 16.62
CA VAL A 90 12.06 -7.58 15.35
C VAL A 90 11.84 -9.07 15.50
N ARG A 91 10.95 -9.66 14.68
CA ARG A 91 10.52 -11.05 14.79
C ARG A 91 10.49 -11.75 13.43
N GLN A 92 11.01 -12.99 13.36
CA GLN A 92 10.82 -13.83 12.18
C GLN A 92 9.36 -14.30 12.10
N ASN A 93 8.71 -14.08 10.95
CA ASN A 93 7.33 -14.48 10.74
C ASN A 93 6.97 -14.61 9.27
N ASN A 94 6.01 -15.48 8.96
CA ASN A 94 5.43 -15.62 7.63
C ASN A 94 4.14 -14.81 7.50
N GLY A 95 4.25 -13.62 6.93
CA GLY A 95 3.13 -12.70 6.79
C GLY A 95 2.55 -12.29 8.14
N LEU A 96 1.25 -12.51 8.35
CA LEU A 96 0.50 -12.18 9.57
C LEU A 96 0.15 -13.41 10.43
N CYS A 97 0.70 -14.60 10.12
CA CYS A 97 0.38 -15.82 10.87
C CYS A 97 0.75 -15.68 12.36
N GLY A 98 -0.18 -16.00 13.26
CA GLY A 98 0.05 -15.94 14.72
C GLY A 98 0.21 -14.53 15.28
N PHE A 99 -0.34 -13.52 14.61
CA PHE A 99 -0.44 -12.15 15.11
C PHE A 99 -1.86 -11.77 15.56
N ASP A 100 -2.70 -12.75 15.78
CA ASP A 100 -4.13 -12.55 16.13
C ASP A 100 -4.30 -11.68 17.38
N ASP A 101 -3.46 -11.88 18.38
CA ASP A 101 -3.49 -11.15 19.65
C ASP A 101 -2.53 -9.93 19.67
N VAL A 102 -1.81 -9.68 18.58
CA VAL A 102 -0.92 -8.51 18.50
C VAL A 102 -1.76 -7.26 18.24
N PRO A 103 -1.76 -6.31 19.19
CA PRO A 103 -2.51 -5.08 18.99
C PRO A 103 -1.82 -4.22 17.95
N ALA A 104 -2.54 -3.91 16.88
CA ALA A 104 -2.03 -3.03 15.83
C ALA A 104 -3.18 -2.22 15.20
N GLU A 105 -3.04 -0.92 15.23
CA GLU A 105 -3.92 0.02 14.54
C GLU A 105 -3.54 0.15 13.06
N ARG A 106 -2.27 -0.16 12.74
CA ARG A 106 -1.74 -0.09 11.36
C ARG A 106 -0.98 -1.35 11.00
N ILE A 107 -1.21 -1.85 9.79
CA ILE A 107 -0.45 -2.96 9.21
C ILE A 107 0.10 -2.52 7.86
N PHE A 108 1.40 -2.63 7.69
CA PHE A 108 2.08 -2.30 6.45
C PHE A 108 2.50 -3.58 5.74
N ILE A 109 2.14 -3.71 4.45
CA ILE A 109 2.57 -4.80 3.57
C ILE A 109 3.00 -4.13 2.25
N LEU A 110 4.28 -3.84 2.13
CA LEU A 110 4.83 -3.01 1.06
C LEU A 110 5.89 -3.76 0.26
N GLY A 111 5.97 -3.47 -1.05
CA GLY A 111 7.06 -3.99 -1.89
C GLY A 111 6.89 -5.45 -2.33
N MET A 112 5.71 -6.02 -2.23
CA MET A 112 5.39 -7.40 -2.59
C MET A 112 4.52 -7.47 -3.85
N GLY A 113 4.35 -8.67 -4.44
CA GLY A 113 3.33 -8.88 -5.47
C GLY A 113 1.92 -8.78 -4.90
N GLY A 114 0.97 -8.24 -5.69
CA GLY A 114 -0.42 -8.06 -5.25
C GLY A 114 -1.11 -9.36 -4.82
N GLU A 115 -0.84 -10.45 -5.52
CA GLU A 115 -1.35 -11.79 -5.18
C GLU A 115 -0.82 -12.28 -3.83
N LEU A 116 0.46 -12.02 -3.55
CA LEU A 116 1.06 -12.37 -2.26
C LEU A 116 0.44 -11.54 -1.12
N ILE A 117 0.24 -10.24 -1.35
CA ILE A 117 -0.43 -9.37 -0.37
C ILE A 117 -1.85 -9.88 -0.11
N ALA A 118 -2.62 -10.20 -1.15
CA ALA A 118 -3.96 -10.78 -1.03
C ALA A 118 -3.95 -12.08 -0.20
N SER A 119 -3.03 -12.99 -0.50
CA SER A 119 -2.87 -14.25 0.25
C SER A 119 -2.48 -14.03 1.73
N ILE A 120 -1.69 -13.00 2.05
CA ILE A 120 -1.38 -12.64 3.45
C ILE A 120 -2.63 -12.14 4.17
N LEU A 121 -3.42 -11.28 3.52
CA LEU A 121 -4.67 -10.76 4.09
C LEU A 121 -5.71 -11.88 4.29
N GLU A 122 -5.85 -12.78 3.33
CA GLU A 122 -6.79 -13.91 3.37
C GLU A 122 -6.52 -14.83 4.58
N ARG A 123 -5.24 -15.14 4.82
CA ARG A 123 -4.83 -16.01 5.94
C ARG A 123 -4.90 -15.33 7.30
N ALA A 124 -5.05 -14.01 7.36
CA ALA A 124 -5.15 -13.24 8.59
C ALA A 124 -6.62 -13.11 9.04
N ALA A 125 -7.21 -14.19 9.53
CA ALA A 125 -8.63 -14.25 9.90
C ALA A 125 -9.04 -13.12 10.87
N PHE A 126 -8.14 -12.69 11.75
CA PHE A 126 -8.38 -11.61 12.70
C PHE A 126 -8.63 -10.23 12.02
N LEU A 127 -8.26 -10.05 10.76
CA LEU A 127 -8.57 -8.85 9.99
C LEU A 127 -10.01 -8.83 9.46
N HIS A 128 -10.69 -9.98 9.40
CA HIS A 128 -12.04 -10.13 8.86
C HIS A 128 -13.12 -9.83 9.90
N ASP A 129 -12.81 -9.02 10.91
CA ASP A 129 -13.77 -8.47 11.88
C ASP A 129 -14.09 -7.01 11.52
N PRO A 130 -15.34 -6.67 11.13
CA PRO A 130 -15.74 -5.31 10.78
C PRO A 130 -15.67 -4.33 11.96
N ASN A 131 -15.63 -4.81 13.19
CA ASN A 131 -15.47 -3.98 14.38
C ASN A 131 -14.01 -3.61 14.65
N ARG A 132 -13.06 -4.34 14.05
CA ARG A 132 -11.63 -4.05 14.19
C ARG A 132 -11.26 -2.79 13.41
N LYS A 133 -10.72 -1.79 14.09
CA LYS A 133 -10.33 -0.50 13.49
C LYS A 133 -8.94 -0.54 12.79
N THR A 134 -8.38 -1.72 12.55
CA THR A 134 -7.05 -1.86 11.90
C THR A 134 -7.10 -1.41 10.45
N VAL A 135 -6.18 -0.51 10.08
CA VAL A 135 -5.98 -0.07 8.69
C VAL A 135 -4.75 -0.75 8.10
N CYS A 136 -4.93 -1.39 6.96
CA CYS A 136 -3.85 -1.96 6.16
C CYS A 136 -3.35 -0.93 5.16
N ILE A 137 -2.04 -0.69 5.13
CA ILE A 137 -1.34 0.14 4.15
C ILE A 137 -0.58 -0.80 3.22
N LEU A 138 -1.03 -0.85 1.98
CA LEU A 138 -0.58 -1.85 1.01
C LEU A 138 0.12 -1.17 -0.16
N GLN A 139 1.20 -1.78 -0.67
CA GLN A 139 1.82 -1.36 -1.91
C GLN A 139 2.29 -2.57 -2.71
N ALA A 140 1.62 -2.81 -3.83
CA ALA A 140 1.97 -3.87 -4.76
C ALA A 140 3.06 -3.40 -5.75
N MET A 141 4.04 -4.28 -6.01
CA MET A 141 5.05 -4.07 -7.06
C MET A 141 4.56 -4.55 -8.43
N THR A 142 3.71 -5.55 -8.41
CA THR A 142 3.06 -6.21 -9.57
C THR A 142 1.63 -6.57 -9.19
N SER A 143 0.78 -6.92 -10.14
CA SER A 143 -0.60 -7.41 -9.91
C SER A 143 -1.45 -6.47 -9.04
N GLU A 144 -1.32 -5.15 -9.26
CA GLU A 144 -2.13 -4.15 -8.54
C GLU A 144 -3.64 -4.35 -8.77
N THR A 145 -4.03 -4.70 -10.00
CA THR A 145 -5.43 -4.95 -10.38
C THR A 145 -5.99 -6.12 -9.60
N ASP A 146 -5.22 -7.21 -9.45
CA ASP A 146 -5.66 -8.41 -8.73
C ASP A 146 -5.77 -8.14 -7.23
N LEU A 147 -4.86 -7.34 -6.67
CA LEU A 147 -4.98 -6.89 -5.28
C LEU A 147 -6.27 -6.08 -5.06
N ARG A 148 -6.58 -5.11 -5.93
CA ARG A 148 -7.83 -4.33 -5.80
C ARG A 148 -9.07 -5.20 -6.00
N ARG A 149 -9.01 -6.17 -6.90
CA ARG A 149 -10.08 -7.17 -7.07
C ARG A 149 -10.30 -7.95 -5.80
N TYR A 150 -9.23 -8.48 -5.20
CA TYR A 150 -9.32 -9.17 -3.92
C TYR A 150 -9.96 -8.29 -2.84
N LEU A 151 -9.49 -7.05 -2.67
CA LEU A 151 -10.04 -6.13 -1.69
C LEU A 151 -11.54 -5.89 -1.90
N ALA A 152 -11.95 -5.64 -3.15
CA ALA A 152 -13.35 -5.37 -3.50
C ALA A 152 -14.27 -6.56 -3.24
N THR A 153 -13.83 -7.79 -3.56
CA THR A 153 -14.65 -9.00 -3.44
C THR A 153 -14.58 -9.67 -2.07
N HIS A 154 -13.61 -9.29 -1.21
CA HIS A 154 -13.41 -9.89 0.12
C HIS A 154 -13.68 -8.91 1.27
N GLY A 155 -14.51 -7.91 1.04
CA GLY A 155 -15.03 -7.06 2.10
C GLY A 155 -14.05 -6.00 2.65
N PHE A 156 -13.01 -5.62 1.88
CA PHE A 156 -12.10 -4.54 2.26
C PHE A 156 -12.49 -3.22 1.59
N ALA A 157 -12.84 -2.22 2.39
CA ALA A 157 -13.07 -0.86 1.92
C ALA A 157 -11.75 -0.14 1.70
N VAL A 158 -11.53 0.38 0.49
CA VAL A 158 -10.45 1.32 0.22
C VAL A 158 -10.83 2.67 0.82
N LEU A 159 -10.08 3.11 1.83
CA LEU A 159 -10.30 4.38 2.53
C LEU A 159 -9.61 5.54 1.80
N ARG A 160 -8.43 5.27 1.28
CA ARG A 160 -7.62 6.26 0.55
C ARG A 160 -6.58 5.57 -0.32
N GLU A 161 -6.26 6.17 -1.46
CA GLU A 161 -5.10 5.80 -2.26
C GLU A 161 -4.23 7.05 -2.52
N VAL A 162 -2.92 6.85 -2.60
CA VAL A 162 -1.98 7.91 -2.99
C VAL A 162 -1.00 7.38 -4.01
N LEU A 163 -0.65 8.23 -4.97
CA LEU A 163 0.44 7.96 -5.90
C LEU A 163 1.74 8.51 -5.36
N VAL A 164 2.83 7.82 -5.59
CA VAL A 164 4.17 8.25 -5.22
C VAL A 164 5.15 7.93 -6.34
N LYS A 165 6.04 8.86 -6.64
CA LYS A 165 7.13 8.64 -7.59
C LYS A 165 8.39 8.27 -6.81
N ASP A 166 8.95 7.09 -7.10
CA ASP A 166 10.20 6.62 -6.51
C ASP A 166 11.08 6.02 -7.62
N LYS A 167 12.33 6.47 -7.72
CA LYS A 167 13.30 6.02 -8.74
C LYS A 167 12.73 5.99 -10.17
N GLY A 168 11.99 7.03 -10.54
CA GLY A 168 11.41 7.20 -11.87
C GLY A 168 10.15 6.38 -12.16
N ARG A 169 9.66 5.58 -11.21
CA ARG A 169 8.41 4.83 -11.33
C ARG A 169 7.33 5.42 -10.44
N ILE A 170 6.07 5.34 -10.89
CA ILE A 170 4.91 5.74 -10.10
C ILE A 170 4.30 4.47 -9.52
N TYR A 171 4.08 4.49 -8.20
CA TYR A 171 3.45 3.43 -7.43
C TYR A 171 2.17 3.94 -6.78
N SER A 172 1.19 3.06 -6.63
CA SER A 172 -0.01 3.31 -5.84
C SER A 172 0.14 2.67 -4.47
N LEU A 173 -0.17 3.44 -3.43
CA LEU A 173 -0.34 2.94 -2.07
C LEU A 173 -1.84 2.96 -1.74
N ILE A 174 -2.32 1.89 -1.13
CA ILE A 174 -3.72 1.67 -0.79
C ILE A 174 -3.84 1.61 0.73
N ALA A 175 -4.67 2.44 1.30
CA ALA A 175 -5.12 2.29 2.69
C ALA A 175 -6.52 1.66 2.67
N CYS A 176 -6.68 0.52 3.31
CA CYS A 176 -7.94 -0.20 3.35
C CYS A 176 -8.23 -0.75 4.75
N ARG A 177 -9.51 -1.06 4.99
CA ARG A 177 -10.00 -1.71 6.21
C ARG A 177 -11.09 -2.69 5.85
N TYR A 178 -11.18 -3.78 6.60
CA TYR A 178 -12.30 -4.72 6.47
C TYR A 178 -13.60 -4.09 7.00
N ASP A 179 -14.66 -4.17 6.21
CA ASP A 179 -16.03 -3.78 6.60
C ASP A 179 -17.08 -4.84 6.24
N GLY A 180 -16.64 -5.98 5.68
CA GLY A 180 -17.45 -7.11 5.30
C GLY A 180 -18.32 -6.91 4.07
N LYS A 181 -18.18 -5.78 3.33
CA LYS A 181 -19.03 -5.47 2.17
C LYS A 181 -18.29 -5.71 0.87
N GLU A 182 -18.80 -6.61 0.06
CA GLU A 182 -18.33 -6.80 -1.31
C GLU A 182 -18.68 -5.61 -2.19
N ARG A 183 -17.80 -5.31 -3.15
CA ARG A 183 -17.94 -4.21 -4.11
C ARG A 183 -17.76 -4.73 -5.52
N LYS A 184 -18.65 -4.33 -6.42
CA LYS A 184 -18.49 -4.58 -7.85
C LYS A 184 -17.76 -3.40 -8.46
N MET A 185 -16.69 -3.70 -9.19
CA MET A 185 -15.89 -2.71 -9.90
C MET A 185 -15.60 -3.24 -11.31
N SER A 186 -15.47 -2.34 -12.27
CA SER A 186 -15.03 -2.70 -13.61
C SER A 186 -13.53 -3.00 -13.66
N GLU A 187 -13.07 -3.67 -14.73
CA GLU A 187 -11.64 -3.92 -14.95
C GLU A 187 -10.83 -2.63 -15.05
N ALA A 188 -11.40 -1.58 -15.63
CA ALA A 188 -10.75 -0.29 -15.73
C ALA A 188 -10.64 0.40 -14.35
N GLU A 189 -11.69 0.36 -13.54
CA GLU A 189 -11.67 0.87 -12.17
C GLU A 189 -10.65 0.13 -11.30
N LEU A 190 -10.61 -1.20 -11.40
CA LEU A 190 -9.61 -2.02 -10.70
C LEU A 190 -8.18 -1.70 -11.16
N CYS A 191 -8.01 -1.44 -12.46
CA CYS A 191 -6.70 -1.15 -13.04
C CYS A 191 -6.10 0.15 -12.50
N VAL A 192 -6.89 1.22 -12.33
CA VAL A 192 -6.39 2.53 -11.92
C VAL A 192 -6.63 2.88 -10.46
N GLY A 193 -7.62 2.25 -9.81
CA GLY A 193 -8.11 2.64 -8.50
C GLY A 193 -9.09 3.81 -8.59
N ILE A 194 -10.37 3.54 -8.30
CA ILE A 194 -11.43 4.55 -8.43
C ILE A 194 -11.22 5.75 -7.51
N TYR A 195 -10.52 5.56 -6.39
CA TYR A 195 -10.16 6.65 -5.50
C TYR A 195 -9.32 7.72 -6.20
N HIS A 196 -8.36 7.31 -7.03
CA HIS A 196 -7.53 8.23 -7.81
C HIS A 196 -8.32 9.02 -8.85
N VAL A 197 -9.40 8.46 -9.38
CA VAL A 197 -10.28 9.17 -10.33
C VAL A 197 -11.09 10.25 -9.64
N SER A 198 -11.55 9.97 -8.42
CA SER A 198 -12.34 10.91 -7.60
C SER A 198 -11.47 11.99 -6.96
N HIS A 199 -10.24 11.64 -6.58
CA HIS A 199 -9.27 12.51 -5.89
C HIS A 199 -7.91 12.48 -6.62
N PRO A 200 -7.85 12.95 -7.86
CA PRO A 200 -6.66 12.81 -8.67
C PRO A 200 -5.50 13.66 -8.13
N ASP A 201 -4.33 13.02 -8.00
CA ASP A 201 -3.08 13.74 -7.82
C ASP A 201 -2.77 14.57 -9.06
N LYS A 202 -2.49 15.87 -8.87
CA LYS A 202 -2.35 16.84 -9.98
C LYS A 202 -1.15 16.55 -10.90
N GLU A 203 -0.10 15.95 -10.35
CA GLU A 203 1.15 15.73 -11.09
C GLU A 203 1.30 14.27 -11.54
N LEU A 204 0.85 13.32 -10.71
CA LEU A 204 1.16 11.90 -10.90
C LEU A 204 0.04 11.09 -11.57
N PHE A 205 -1.24 11.53 -11.45
CA PHE A 205 -2.34 10.71 -11.95
C PHE A 205 -2.35 10.59 -13.47
N LEU A 206 -2.17 11.68 -14.21
CA LEU A 206 -2.17 11.61 -15.67
C LEU A 206 -1.02 10.73 -16.21
N PRO A 207 0.24 10.90 -15.79
CA PRO A 207 1.30 9.96 -16.19
C PRO A 207 1.03 8.50 -15.78
N TYR A 208 0.34 8.27 -14.67
CA TYR A 208 0.00 6.94 -14.18
C TYR A 208 -1.04 6.25 -15.08
N ILE A 209 -2.18 6.92 -15.36
CA ILE A 209 -3.23 6.35 -16.20
C ILE A 209 -2.80 6.27 -17.68
N ASP A 210 -2.08 7.25 -18.20
CA ASP A 210 -1.57 7.27 -19.57
C ASP A 210 -0.62 6.10 -19.84
N ARG A 211 0.19 5.71 -18.84
CA ARG A 211 1.02 4.52 -18.94
C ARG A 211 0.16 3.25 -19.09
N LYS A 212 -0.93 3.11 -18.33
CA LYS A 212 -1.83 1.95 -18.41
C LYS A 212 -2.55 1.89 -19.75
N ILE A 213 -3.09 3.02 -20.21
CA ILE A 213 -3.71 3.16 -21.54
C ILE A 213 -2.72 2.75 -22.65
N ARG A 214 -1.50 3.25 -22.60
CA ARG A 214 -0.47 2.92 -23.62
C ARG A 214 -0.13 1.42 -23.63
N ILE A 215 0.00 0.78 -22.46
CA ILE A 215 0.29 -0.66 -22.36
C ILE A 215 -0.87 -1.45 -22.99
N LEU A 216 -2.11 -1.13 -22.65
CA LEU A 216 -3.30 -1.81 -23.16
C LEU A 216 -3.47 -1.60 -24.67
N SER A 217 -3.29 -0.35 -25.15
CA SER A 217 -3.34 -0.04 -26.60
C SER A 217 -2.29 -0.84 -27.38
N LYS A 218 -1.08 -1.00 -26.83
CA LYS A 218 -0.04 -1.81 -27.46
C LYS A 218 -0.43 -3.31 -27.52
N LYS A 219 -1.00 -3.82 -26.43
CA LYS A 219 -1.53 -5.20 -26.37
C LYS A 219 -2.60 -5.42 -27.44
N ILE A 220 -3.59 -4.52 -27.52
CA ILE A 220 -4.67 -4.58 -28.52
C ILE A 220 -4.10 -4.59 -29.94
N ALA A 221 -3.16 -3.70 -30.25
CA ALA A 221 -2.52 -3.64 -31.57
C ALA A 221 -1.83 -4.96 -31.94
N GLN A 222 -1.10 -5.57 -31.02
CA GLN A 222 -0.44 -6.87 -31.22
C GLN A 222 -1.47 -8.00 -31.43
N MET A 223 -2.54 -8.05 -30.63
CA MET A 223 -3.60 -9.06 -30.77
C MET A 223 -4.33 -8.91 -32.11
N THR A 224 -4.67 -7.68 -32.51
CA THR A 224 -5.33 -7.39 -33.79
C THR A 224 -4.44 -7.82 -34.96
N GLN A 225 -3.14 -7.54 -34.91
CA GLN A 225 -2.19 -7.97 -35.96
C GLN A 225 -2.07 -9.51 -36.04
N ALA A 226 -2.23 -10.19 -34.91
CA ALA A 226 -2.25 -11.66 -34.84
C ALA A 226 -3.62 -12.28 -35.21
N GLY A 227 -4.64 -11.50 -35.57
CA GLY A 227 -5.99 -11.96 -35.87
C GLY A 227 -6.76 -12.49 -34.65
N LEU A 228 -6.35 -12.10 -33.42
CA LEU A 228 -6.99 -12.52 -32.19
C LEU A 228 -8.10 -11.54 -31.79
N LEU A 229 -9.18 -12.08 -31.21
CA LEU A 229 -10.26 -11.26 -30.63
C LEU A 229 -9.77 -10.49 -29.38
N CYS A 230 -10.12 -9.21 -29.30
CA CYS A 230 -9.73 -8.33 -28.21
C CYS A 230 -10.83 -7.33 -27.83
N GLU A 231 -12.10 -7.70 -27.98
CA GLU A 231 -13.24 -6.80 -27.70
C GLU A 231 -13.25 -6.34 -26.22
N ALA A 232 -13.08 -7.25 -25.27
CA ALA A 232 -13.00 -6.90 -23.86
C ALA A 232 -11.85 -5.92 -23.56
N ASP A 233 -10.69 -6.08 -24.19
CA ASP A 233 -9.56 -5.15 -24.05
C ASP A 233 -9.89 -3.77 -24.68
N LYS A 234 -10.66 -3.72 -25.78
CA LYS A 234 -11.11 -2.46 -26.39
C LYS A 234 -12.11 -1.74 -25.51
N ASP A 235 -13.08 -2.46 -24.93
CA ASP A 235 -14.05 -1.90 -23.99
C ASP A 235 -13.35 -1.33 -22.75
N MET A 236 -12.41 -2.07 -22.19
CA MET A 236 -11.58 -1.61 -21.09
C MET A 236 -10.77 -0.35 -21.46
N LEU A 237 -10.22 -0.27 -22.68
CA LEU A 237 -9.49 0.90 -23.16
C LEU A 237 -10.39 2.12 -23.24
N CYS A 238 -11.58 1.98 -23.78
CA CYS A 238 -12.59 3.04 -23.85
C CYS A 238 -12.95 3.55 -22.44
N GLU A 239 -13.17 2.63 -21.51
CA GLU A 239 -13.48 2.98 -20.13
C GLU A 239 -12.30 3.69 -19.43
N LEU A 240 -11.05 3.25 -19.61
CA LEU A 240 -9.87 3.95 -19.09
C LEU A 240 -9.77 5.39 -19.61
N GLN A 241 -10.07 5.61 -20.89
CA GLN A 241 -10.10 6.95 -21.47
C GLN A 241 -11.17 7.83 -20.84
N ASN A 242 -12.38 7.29 -20.60
CA ASN A 242 -13.46 7.99 -19.91
C ASN A 242 -13.11 8.33 -18.46
N LEU A 243 -12.46 7.41 -17.74
CA LEU A 243 -11.97 7.65 -16.37
C LEU A 243 -10.90 8.76 -16.33
N ARG A 244 -10.01 8.78 -17.33
CA ARG A 244 -9.01 9.85 -17.49
C ARG A 244 -9.65 11.22 -17.67
N GLU A 245 -10.64 11.34 -18.54
CA GLU A 245 -11.36 12.60 -18.75
C GLU A 245 -12.13 13.05 -17.50
N THR A 246 -12.73 12.09 -16.79
CA THR A 246 -13.41 12.36 -15.52
C THR A 246 -12.46 12.92 -14.48
N ALA A 247 -11.27 12.35 -14.36
CA ALA A 247 -10.25 12.85 -13.45
C ALA A 247 -9.77 14.27 -13.83
N ILE A 248 -9.61 14.57 -15.12
CA ILE A 248 -9.26 15.92 -15.58
C ILE A 248 -10.34 16.93 -15.14
N ARG A 249 -11.62 16.59 -15.31
CA ARG A 249 -12.73 17.44 -14.84
C ARG A 249 -12.68 17.64 -13.32
N ASN A 250 -12.37 16.60 -12.55
CA ASN A 250 -12.24 16.70 -11.09
C ASN A 250 -11.05 17.57 -10.66
N MET A 251 -9.90 17.50 -11.36
CA MET A 251 -8.75 18.39 -11.12
C MET A 251 -9.08 19.86 -11.33
N GLN A 252 -9.96 20.18 -12.30
CA GLN A 252 -10.36 21.56 -12.60
C GLN A 252 -11.31 22.12 -11.51
N LYS A 253 -12.22 21.29 -10.97
CA LYS A 253 -13.15 21.69 -9.90
C LYS A 253 -12.44 22.03 -8.58
N THR A 254 -11.30 21.40 -8.30
CA THR A 254 -10.52 21.65 -7.07
C THR A 254 -9.69 22.94 -7.14
N LYS A 255 -9.76 23.71 -8.22
CA LYS A 255 -9.12 25.04 -8.38
C LYS A 255 -10.04 26.22 -8.03
N LEU A 256 -11.31 25.97 -7.77
CA LEU A 256 -12.33 26.93 -7.34
C LEU A 256 -12.61 26.78 -5.85
#